data_86d969fc030580cdf5dbeefd1006352a
#
_entry.id   86d969fc030580cdf5dbeefd1006352a
#
_cell.length_a   1.000
_cell.length_b   1.000
_cell.length_c   1.000
_cell.angle_alpha   90.00
_cell.angle_beta   90.00
_cell.angle_gamma   90.00
#
_symmetry.space_group_name_H-M   'P 1'
#
loop_
_entity.id
_entity.type
_entity.pdbx_description
1 polymer ?
#
loop_
_entity_poly.entity_id
_entity_poly.type
_entity_poly.pdbx_seq_one_letter_code
_entity_poly.pdbx_strand_id
1 'polypeptide(L)'
;SRMDNVHISNVYAEVPATKPDAGYDYEGPTEDNPRNVSPSGIVGLQDNKITNVSIENVEIVYPGGGNPLYAKVGLDELDKVPEMPKAYPEFSQHKELPAWGFYVRHVDGVTFKNVKLTALKKDYRPAIVLDDVHNGAFTKIKVVEPSAGKKEKIHVYKSTKIKK
;
A
#
# COMPACT_ATOMS: atom_id res chain seq x y z
N SER A 1 -2.27 21.38 -2.64
CA SER A 1 -3.64 21.23 -2.06
C SER A 1 -3.55 20.32 -0.87
N ARG A 2 -4.31 20.60 0.18
CA ARG A 2 -4.42 19.76 1.36
C ARG A 2 -5.53 18.72 1.14
N MET A 3 -5.26 17.48 1.50
CA MET A 3 -6.28 16.41 1.51
C MET A 3 -6.62 16.09 2.97
N ASP A 4 -7.89 16.22 3.31
CA ASP A 4 -8.40 16.04 4.67
C ASP A 4 -9.78 15.39 4.64
N ASN A 5 -10.11 14.62 5.69
CA ASN A 5 -11.40 14.01 5.90
C ASN A 5 -11.88 13.11 4.74
N VAL A 6 -11.06 12.12 4.38
CA VAL A 6 -11.37 11.14 3.35
C VAL A 6 -12.02 9.92 4.00
N HIS A 7 -13.22 9.55 3.54
CA HIS A 7 -13.92 8.36 4.02
C HIS A 7 -14.23 7.40 2.86
N ILE A 8 -13.74 6.17 2.98
CA ILE A 8 -14.00 5.09 2.02
C ILE A 8 -14.66 3.93 2.78
N SER A 9 -15.83 3.52 2.35
CA SER A 9 -16.56 2.46 3.04
C SER A 9 -17.36 1.56 2.11
N ASN A 10 -17.61 0.32 2.59
CA ASN A 10 -18.47 -0.66 1.91
C ASN A 10 -17.97 -0.99 0.48
N VAL A 11 -16.69 -1.33 0.37
CA VAL A 11 -16.03 -1.63 -0.91
C VAL A 11 -15.64 -3.10 -0.95
N TYR A 12 -15.96 -3.75 -2.07
CA TYR A 12 -15.33 -4.99 -2.51
C TYR A 12 -14.60 -4.74 -3.82
N ALA A 13 -13.34 -5.15 -3.91
CA ALA A 13 -12.53 -4.99 -5.11
C ALA A 13 -11.63 -6.21 -5.37
N GLU A 14 -11.43 -6.52 -6.64
CA GLU A 14 -10.46 -7.51 -7.09
C GLU A 14 -9.46 -6.83 -8.03
N VAL A 15 -8.17 -6.93 -7.68
CA VAL A 15 -7.10 -6.43 -8.52
C VAL A 15 -6.76 -7.52 -9.54
N PRO A 16 -6.86 -7.25 -10.85
CA PRO A 16 -6.61 -8.28 -11.87
C PRO A 16 -5.14 -8.71 -11.88
N ALA A 17 -4.90 -10.00 -12.15
CA ALA A 17 -3.54 -10.54 -12.25
C ALA A 17 -2.84 -10.19 -13.57
N THR A 18 -3.55 -9.58 -14.52
CA THR A 18 -3.03 -9.12 -15.81
C THR A 18 -2.53 -7.69 -15.72
N LYS A 19 -1.72 -7.23 -16.67
CA LYS A 19 -1.30 -5.83 -16.75
C LYS A 19 -2.55 -4.94 -16.87
N PRO A 20 -2.79 -4.00 -15.96
CA PRO A 20 -4.01 -3.18 -15.93
C PRO A 20 -4.08 -2.18 -17.09
N ASP A 21 -3.00 -1.98 -17.76
CA ASP A 21 -2.76 -0.99 -18.81
C ASP A 21 -2.62 -1.63 -20.20
N ALA A 22 -3.20 -2.80 -20.40
CA ALA A 22 -3.31 -3.38 -21.73
C ALA A 22 -4.04 -2.41 -22.68
N GLY A 23 -3.31 -1.88 -23.68
CA GLY A 23 -3.83 -0.90 -24.63
C GLY A 23 -3.23 0.50 -24.52
N TYR A 24 -2.37 0.76 -23.55
CA TYR A 24 -1.54 1.96 -23.52
C TYR A 24 -0.22 1.70 -24.24
N ASP A 25 0.13 2.53 -25.17
CA ASP A 25 1.47 2.55 -25.77
C ASP A 25 2.41 3.27 -24.79
N TYR A 26 3.38 2.52 -24.25
CA TYR A 26 4.40 3.09 -23.37
C TYR A 26 5.58 3.58 -24.19
N GLU A 27 5.92 4.84 -24.04
CA GLU A 27 7.20 5.36 -24.47
C GLU A 27 8.29 4.93 -23.48
N GLY A 28 9.14 4.00 -23.88
CA GLY A 28 10.27 3.55 -23.07
C GLY A 28 10.28 2.06 -22.73
N PRO A 29 11.31 1.58 -22.04
CA PRO A 29 11.44 0.18 -21.69
C PRO A 29 10.31 -0.24 -20.73
N THR A 30 9.52 -1.22 -21.15
CA THR A 30 8.53 -1.88 -20.29
C THR A 30 9.27 -2.71 -19.24
N GLU A 31 8.94 -2.51 -17.98
CA GLU A 31 9.44 -3.40 -16.92
C GLU A 31 8.77 -4.78 -17.09
N ASP A 32 9.54 -5.85 -16.94
CA ASP A 32 9.02 -7.23 -16.97
C ASP A 32 8.11 -7.55 -15.78
N ASN A 33 8.06 -6.64 -14.82
CA ASN A 33 7.32 -6.81 -13.59
C ASN A 33 5.82 -6.57 -13.83
N PRO A 34 4.94 -7.48 -13.39
CA PRO A 34 3.51 -7.25 -13.43
C PRO A 34 3.17 -6.01 -12.58
N ARG A 35 2.59 -4.99 -13.20
CA ARG A 35 2.31 -3.70 -12.53
C ARG A 35 1.22 -3.77 -11.46
N ASN A 36 0.43 -4.82 -11.45
CA ASN A 36 -0.61 -5.09 -10.47
C ASN A 36 -0.11 -5.69 -9.14
N VAL A 37 1.19 -5.83 -8.94
CA VAL A 37 1.78 -6.13 -7.61
C VAL A 37 1.83 -4.91 -6.69
N SER A 38 1.42 -3.73 -7.16
CA SER A 38 1.37 -2.51 -6.36
C SER A 38 0.28 -2.56 -5.31
N PRO A 39 0.53 -2.04 -4.10
CA PRO A 39 -0.49 -1.90 -3.06
C PRO A 39 -1.46 -0.76 -3.38
N SER A 40 -2.57 -0.71 -2.66
CA SER A 40 -3.36 0.51 -2.53
C SER A 40 -2.55 1.57 -1.79
N GLY A 41 -2.44 2.77 -2.34
CA GLY A 41 -1.63 3.86 -1.79
C GLY A 41 -2.47 4.91 -1.07
N ILE A 42 -2.04 5.30 0.14
CA ILE A 42 -2.47 6.52 0.83
C ILE A 42 -1.19 7.29 1.11
N VAL A 43 -0.79 8.13 0.15
CA VAL A 43 0.55 8.71 0.14
C VAL A 43 0.46 10.24 0.11
N GLY A 44 0.76 10.85 1.26
CA GLY A 44 0.97 12.28 1.38
C GLY A 44 2.41 12.66 1.02
N LEU A 45 2.73 13.92 1.20
CA LEU A 45 4.09 14.44 1.12
C LEU A 45 4.57 14.83 2.52
N GLN A 46 5.87 14.82 2.75
CA GLN A 46 6.45 15.16 4.05
C GLN A 46 5.97 16.53 4.56
N ASP A 47 5.94 17.53 3.68
CA ASP A 47 5.51 18.89 4.01
C ASP A 47 3.99 19.11 3.84
N ASN A 48 3.25 18.10 3.38
CA ASN A 48 1.81 18.20 3.13
C ASN A 48 1.14 16.85 3.39
N LYS A 49 1.02 16.51 4.66
CA LYS A 49 0.41 15.25 5.09
C LYS A 49 -1.07 15.20 4.76
N ILE A 50 -1.53 13.99 4.44
CA ILE A 50 -2.97 13.69 4.39
C ILE A 50 -3.46 13.59 5.83
N THR A 51 -4.65 14.12 6.11
CA THR A 51 -5.23 14.07 7.46
C THR A 51 -6.59 13.40 7.47
N ASN A 52 -6.91 12.69 8.57
CA ASN A 52 -8.24 12.13 8.84
C ASN A 52 -8.77 11.19 7.74
N VAL A 53 -8.07 10.08 7.50
CA VAL A 53 -8.50 9.03 6.55
C VAL A 53 -9.21 7.91 7.29
N SER A 54 -10.34 7.48 6.77
CA SER A 54 -11.12 6.35 7.30
C SER A 54 -11.41 5.33 6.21
N ILE A 55 -11.04 4.07 6.47
CA ILE A 55 -11.31 2.90 5.61
C ILE A 55 -12.14 1.92 6.43
N GLU A 56 -13.40 1.71 6.05
CA GLU A 56 -14.34 0.89 6.83
C GLU A 56 -15.11 -0.11 5.96
N ASN A 57 -15.24 -1.35 6.43
CA ASN A 57 -15.96 -2.41 5.71
C ASN A 57 -15.43 -2.60 4.27
N VAL A 58 -14.15 -2.85 4.14
CA VAL A 58 -13.46 -2.98 2.85
C VAL A 58 -12.86 -4.36 2.72
N GLU A 59 -13.12 -5.01 1.59
CA GLU A 59 -12.47 -6.26 1.21
C GLU A 59 -11.79 -6.09 -0.15
N ILE A 60 -10.49 -6.41 -0.21
CA ILE A 60 -9.72 -6.33 -1.44
C ILE A 60 -8.97 -7.64 -1.65
N VAL A 61 -9.07 -8.18 -2.87
CA VAL A 61 -8.31 -9.34 -3.33
C VAL A 61 -7.20 -8.87 -4.26
N TYR A 62 -5.97 -9.19 -3.90
CA TYR A 62 -4.76 -8.87 -4.67
C TYR A 62 -4.17 -10.13 -5.30
N PRO A 63 -3.52 -10.04 -6.46
CA PRO A 63 -2.84 -11.18 -7.04
C PRO A 63 -1.70 -11.71 -6.16
N GLY A 64 -1.02 -10.85 -5.42
CA GLY A 64 0.19 -11.20 -4.69
C GLY A 64 1.33 -11.58 -5.62
N GLY A 65 2.34 -12.27 -5.11
CA GLY A 65 3.44 -12.80 -5.93
C GLY A 65 4.54 -11.79 -6.22
N GLY A 66 4.75 -10.81 -5.35
CA GLY A 66 5.91 -9.92 -5.45
C GLY A 66 7.22 -10.71 -5.49
N ASN A 67 8.17 -10.25 -6.31
CA ASN A 67 9.47 -10.89 -6.47
C ASN A 67 10.53 -10.09 -5.70
N PRO A 68 11.20 -10.69 -4.69
CA PRO A 68 12.21 -9.99 -3.89
C PRO A 68 13.39 -9.43 -4.71
N LEU A 69 13.64 -9.94 -5.92
CA LEU A 69 14.66 -9.40 -6.81
C LEU A 69 14.35 -7.96 -7.29
N TYR A 70 13.10 -7.56 -7.24
CA TYR A 70 12.67 -6.19 -7.58
C TYR A 70 12.56 -5.26 -6.38
N ALA A 71 12.82 -5.77 -5.17
CA ALA A 71 12.80 -4.94 -3.96
C ALA A 71 13.80 -3.78 -4.08
N LYS A 72 13.28 -2.55 -4.13
CA LYS A 72 14.10 -1.32 -4.24
C LYS A 72 14.46 -0.75 -2.88
N VAL A 73 13.57 -0.92 -1.90
CA VAL A 73 13.67 -0.32 -0.58
C VAL A 73 13.34 -1.36 0.48
N GLY A 74 14.21 -1.52 1.46
CA GLY A 74 13.99 -2.37 2.62
C GLY A 74 13.01 -1.75 3.62
N LEU A 75 12.45 -2.59 4.49
CA LEU A 75 11.48 -2.15 5.51
C LEU A 75 12.10 -1.25 6.60
N ASP A 76 13.39 -1.28 6.75
CA ASP A 76 14.17 -0.47 7.71
C ASP A 76 14.71 0.85 7.11
N GLU A 77 14.44 1.10 5.84
CA GLU A 77 14.98 2.25 5.11
C GLU A 77 13.93 2.95 4.21
N LEU A 78 12.68 3.02 4.68
CA LEU A 78 11.55 3.58 3.90
C LEU A 78 11.75 5.06 3.52
N ASP A 79 12.64 5.78 4.18
CA ASP A 79 13.05 7.13 3.75
C ASP A 79 13.59 7.18 2.32
N LYS A 80 14.06 6.05 1.79
CA LYS A 80 14.56 5.95 0.40
C LYS A 80 13.43 5.87 -0.64
N VAL A 81 12.17 5.68 -0.22
CA VAL A 81 11.03 5.80 -1.15
C VAL A 81 10.93 7.25 -1.62
N PRO A 82 10.93 7.51 -2.93
CA PRO A 82 10.97 8.89 -3.43
C PRO A 82 9.67 9.65 -3.17
N GLU A 83 9.78 10.95 -2.89
CA GLU A 83 8.62 11.82 -2.61
C GLU A 83 7.80 12.16 -3.87
N MET A 84 8.36 12.33 -5.01
CA MET A 84 7.71 12.58 -6.30
C MET A 84 6.58 13.65 -6.32
N PRO A 85 6.78 14.86 -5.77
CA PRO A 85 5.71 15.86 -5.58
C PRO A 85 5.12 16.42 -6.89
N LYS A 86 5.79 16.19 -8.01
CA LYS A 86 5.35 16.65 -9.35
C LYS A 86 4.84 15.52 -10.24
N ALA A 87 4.86 14.28 -9.75
CA ALA A 87 4.39 13.12 -10.49
C ALA A 87 2.91 12.83 -10.22
N TYR A 88 2.28 12.13 -11.15
CA TYR A 88 0.96 11.55 -10.88
C TYR A 88 1.08 10.44 -9.82
N PRO A 89 0.07 10.25 -8.97
CA PRO A 89 0.08 9.19 -7.95
C PRO A 89 -0.22 7.81 -8.57
N GLU A 90 0.53 7.44 -9.57
CA GLU A 90 0.43 6.16 -10.26
C GLU A 90 1.47 5.16 -9.73
N PHE A 91 1.10 3.89 -9.71
CA PHE A 91 2.00 2.81 -9.30
C PHE A 91 3.30 2.78 -10.12
N SER A 92 3.23 3.11 -11.41
CA SER A 92 4.38 3.18 -12.31
C SER A 92 5.45 4.18 -11.86
N GLN A 93 5.06 5.22 -11.13
CA GLN A 93 5.96 6.24 -10.61
C GLN A 93 6.71 5.76 -9.36
N HIS A 94 6.03 5.02 -8.49
CA HIS A 94 6.62 4.55 -7.23
C HIS A 94 7.37 3.22 -7.38
N LYS A 95 7.25 2.53 -8.50
CA LYS A 95 7.78 1.18 -8.73
C LYS A 95 7.25 0.18 -7.71
N GLU A 96 8.03 -0.85 -7.35
CA GLU A 96 7.59 -1.82 -6.36
C GLU A 96 7.72 -1.25 -4.95
N LEU A 97 6.59 -0.92 -4.34
CA LEU A 97 6.53 -0.50 -2.95
C LEU A 97 6.62 -1.71 -1.99
N PRO A 98 7.13 -1.52 -0.77
CA PRO A 98 7.40 -2.61 0.17
C PRO A 98 6.15 -3.14 0.91
N ALA A 99 4.99 -3.07 0.29
CA ALA A 99 3.72 -3.64 0.78
C ALA A 99 2.98 -4.33 -0.36
N TRP A 100 2.13 -5.33 -0.07
CA TRP A 100 1.28 -5.91 -1.10
C TRP A 100 -0.19 -5.47 -1.03
N GLY A 101 -0.67 -5.00 0.12
CA GLY A 101 -2.05 -4.57 0.34
C GLY A 101 -2.18 -3.05 0.44
N PHE A 102 -1.70 -2.44 1.51
CA PHE A 102 -1.71 -0.98 1.67
C PHE A 102 -0.31 -0.43 1.99
N TYR A 103 0.05 0.65 1.30
CA TYR A 103 1.17 1.49 1.65
C TYR A 103 0.65 2.86 2.08
N VAL A 104 0.85 3.19 3.35
CA VAL A 104 0.36 4.43 3.97
C VAL A 104 1.55 5.27 4.38
N ARG A 105 1.66 6.46 3.83
CA ARG A 105 2.81 7.34 4.06
C ARG A 105 2.40 8.79 4.27
N HIS A 106 3.06 9.46 5.21
CA HIS A 106 2.82 10.88 5.54
C HIS A 106 1.34 11.17 5.82
N VAL A 107 0.78 10.45 6.79
CA VAL A 107 -0.63 10.57 7.18
C VAL A 107 -0.76 10.85 8.67
N ASP A 108 -1.59 11.80 9.04
CA ASP A 108 -1.95 12.07 10.42
C ASP A 108 -3.45 11.83 10.64
N GLY A 109 -3.78 10.85 11.47
CA GLY A 109 -5.15 10.36 11.65
C GLY A 109 -5.56 9.37 10.56
N VAL A 110 -5.37 8.07 10.80
CA VAL A 110 -5.85 7.02 9.91
C VAL A 110 -6.58 5.93 10.69
N THR A 111 -7.75 5.55 10.22
CA THR A 111 -8.54 4.47 10.83
C THR A 111 -8.87 3.41 9.79
N PHE A 112 -8.48 2.17 10.10
CA PHE A 112 -8.93 0.99 9.36
C PHE A 112 -9.83 0.18 10.28
N LYS A 113 -11.06 -0.09 9.86
CA LYS A 113 -12.04 -0.85 10.64
C LYS A 113 -12.74 -1.88 9.77
N ASN A 114 -12.68 -3.15 10.17
CA ASN A 114 -13.27 -4.25 9.43
C ASN A 114 -12.75 -4.31 7.98
N VAL A 115 -11.44 -4.49 7.82
CA VAL A 115 -10.75 -4.56 6.54
C VAL A 115 -10.19 -5.96 6.33
N LYS A 116 -10.54 -6.58 5.21
CA LYS A 116 -10.02 -7.88 4.78
C LYS A 116 -9.17 -7.72 3.54
N LEU A 117 -7.93 -8.20 3.62
CA LEU A 117 -6.97 -8.20 2.51
C LEU A 117 -6.61 -9.64 2.20
N THR A 118 -6.76 -10.04 0.94
CA THR A 118 -6.44 -11.40 0.47
C THR A 118 -5.38 -11.32 -0.62
N ALA A 119 -4.26 -12.02 -0.45
CA ALA A 119 -3.31 -12.26 -1.52
C ALA A 119 -3.54 -13.67 -2.09
N LEU A 120 -3.71 -13.79 -3.42
CA LEU A 120 -3.93 -15.08 -4.08
C LEU A 120 -2.65 -15.91 -4.18
N LYS A 121 -1.49 -15.26 -4.28
CA LYS A 121 -0.18 -15.90 -4.30
C LYS A 121 0.63 -15.45 -3.08
N LYS A 122 1.59 -16.30 -2.68
CA LYS A 122 2.54 -15.93 -1.62
C LYS A 122 3.29 -14.65 -2.01
N ASP A 123 3.37 -13.70 -1.08
CA ASP A 123 4.11 -12.46 -1.25
C ASP A 123 5.15 -12.32 -0.12
N TYR A 124 6.31 -11.76 -0.41
CA TYR A 124 7.37 -11.58 0.60
C TYR A 124 7.13 -10.34 1.47
N ARG A 125 6.37 -9.38 0.97
CA ARG A 125 6.09 -8.10 1.63
C ARG A 125 5.01 -8.25 2.72
N PRO A 126 4.98 -7.39 3.75
CA PRO A 126 3.83 -7.29 4.65
C PRO A 126 2.57 -6.81 3.92
N ALA A 127 1.40 -7.11 4.49
CA ALA A 127 0.13 -6.68 3.92
C ALA A 127 -0.06 -5.16 3.99
N ILE A 128 0.36 -4.55 5.10
CA ILE A 128 0.24 -3.11 5.33
C ILE A 128 1.59 -2.57 5.80
N VAL A 129 2.00 -1.46 5.24
CA VAL A 129 3.18 -0.70 5.68
C VAL A 129 2.76 0.72 6.04
N LEU A 130 3.16 1.14 7.24
CA LEU A 130 2.95 2.49 7.76
C LEU A 130 4.30 3.20 7.83
N ASP A 131 4.47 4.25 7.05
CA ASP A 131 5.68 5.05 6.92
C ASP A 131 5.38 6.51 7.28
N ASP A 132 5.88 6.99 8.40
CA ASP A 132 5.57 8.32 8.94
C ASP A 132 4.05 8.55 9.10
N VAL A 133 3.40 7.60 9.79
CA VAL A 133 1.97 7.66 10.10
C VAL A 133 1.77 7.97 11.57
N HIS A 134 0.92 8.93 11.88
CA HIS A 134 0.61 9.32 13.24
C HIS A 134 -0.88 9.16 13.55
N ASN A 135 -1.20 8.84 14.82
CA ASN A 135 -2.58 8.68 15.28
C ASN A 135 -3.38 7.65 14.45
N GLY A 136 -2.85 6.43 14.34
CA GLY A 136 -3.46 5.32 13.58
C GLY A 136 -4.24 4.34 14.47
N ALA A 137 -5.40 3.86 13.99
CA ALA A 137 -6.18 2.82 14.62
C ALA A 137 -6.57 1.72 13.61
N PHE A 138 -6.22 0.46 13.93
CA PHE A 138 -6.43 -0.69 13.05
C PHE A 138 -7.22 -1.76 13.81
N THR A 139 -8.53 -1.85 13.53
CA THR A 139 -9.45 -2.73 14.25
C THR A 139 -10.09 -3.75 13.29
N LYS A 140 -10.13 -5.02 13.69
CA LYS A 140 -10.67 -6.11 12.88
C LYS A 140 -10.02 -6.21 11.50
N ILE A 141 -8.68 -6.23 11.47
CA ILE A 141 -7.90 -6.42 10.24
C ILE A 141 -7.69 -7.91 10.01
N LYS A 142 -8.23 -8.42 8.92
CA LYS A 142 -8.05 -9.81 8.47
C LYS A 142 -7.14 -9.86 7.26
N VAL A 143 -6.02 -10.56 7.39
CA VAL A 143 -5.08 -10.82 6.29
C VAL A 143 -5.11 -12.30 5.96
N VAL A 144 -5.34 -12.63 4.71
CA VAL A 144 -5.37 -13.99 4.17
C VAL A 144 -4.33 -14.09 3.05
N GLU A 145 -3.39 -15.02 3.21
CA GLU A 145 -2.36 -15.28 2.19
C GLU A 145 -1.86 -16.72 2.27
N PRO A 146 -1.47 -17.33 1.13
CA PRO A 146 -0.98 -18.70 1.12
C PRO A 146 0.37 -18.80 1.86
N SER A 147 0.48 -19.77 2.79
CA SER A 147 1.74 -20.15 3.43
C SER A 147 2.54 -18.97 3.99
N ALA A 148 1.88 -17.98 4.51
CA ALA A 148 2.56 -16.92 5.22
C ALA A 148 3.23 -17.50 6.45
N GLY A 149 4.54 -17.61 6.43
CA GLY A 149 5.31 -17.83 7.65
C GLY A 149 4.95 -16.76 8.70
N LYS A 150 5.64 -16.74 9.82
CA LYS A 150 5.48 -15.71 10.87
C LYS A 150 6.02 -14.36 10.39
N LYS A 151 5.45 -13.74 9.36
CA LYS A 151 5.79 -12.37 8.99
C LYS A 151 4.80 -11.38 9.61
N GLU A 152 5.26 -10.19 9.85
CA GLU A 152 4.45 -9.09 10.37
C GLU A 152 3.37 -8.71 9.34
N LYS A 153 2.12 -8.60 9.79
CA LYS A 153 1.01 -8.21 8.91
C LYS A 153 0.99 -6.70 8.66
N ILE A 154 1.31 -5.93 9.70
CA ILE A 154 1.34 -4.47 9.67
C ILE A 154 2.72 -4.02 10.13
N HIS A 155 3.56 -3.61 9.22
CA HIS A 155 4.87 -3.04 9.50
C HIS A 155 4.76 -1.55 9.82
N VAL A 156 5.51 -1.10 10.84
CA VAL A 156 5.43 0.28 11.32
C VAL A 156 6.83 0.89 11.31
N TYR A 157 7.01 1.96 10.56
CA TYR A 157 8.26 2.69 10.43
C TYR A 157 8.07 4.17 10.74
N LYS A 158 8.89 4.74 11.61
CA LYS A 158 8.86 6.16 12.04
C LYS A 158 7.47 6.72 12.36
N SER A 159 6.57 5.86 12.80
CA SER A 159 5.17 6.18 13.07
C SER A 159 4.88 6.19 14.57
N THR A 160 3.90 6.96 15.00
CA THR A 160 3.58 7.12 16.43
C THR A 160 2.10 6.97 16.73
N LYS A 161 1.76 6.54 17.95
CA LYS A 161 0.38 6.38 18.42
C LYS A 161 -0.43 5.43 17.52
N ILE A 162 0.15 4.29 17.15
CA ILE A 162 -0.49 3.25 16.34
C ILE A 162 -1.10 2.20 17.28
N LYS A 163 -2.42 2.03 17.16
CA LYS A 163 -3.19 0.97 17.84
C LYS A 163 -3.54 -0.13 16.85
N LYS A 164 -3.14 -1.37 17.16
CA LYS A 164 -3.40 -2.57 16.33
C LYS A 164 -4.35 -3.51 17.05
#